data_05fe4c2d7f3efb5ba6424060001cb735
#
_entry.id   05fe4c2d7f3efb5ba6424060001cb735
#
_cell.length_a   1.000
_cell.length_b   1.000
_cell.length_c   1.000
_cell.angle_alpha   90.00
_cell.angle_beta   90.00
_cell.angle_gamma   90.00
#
_symmetry.space_group_name_H-M   'P 1'
#
loop_
_entity.id
_entity.type
_entity.pdbx_description
1 polymer ?
#
loop_
_entity_poly.entity_id
_entity_poly.type
_entity_poly.pdbx_seq_one_letter_code
_entity_poly.pdbx_strand_id
1 'polypeptide(L)'
;VSAHIVEGTLRASVLASASASAFDDRRRSEASTLLSSVAARAAIALHGTPVLLLEPDRVRRQYERLRRALPFVGFHYAVKALAHDAVLAALDESGCGFDVATGEELGMLTRRGVAADRIIHTHPIKKPTEIAEALSAGVRTFVVDNDVEIDKFRDAPPDTRLLVRLAYRSPHAKSDLSSKFGVGPFEAARLVAHAVAAGVRVAGFSYHVGSQLDDPARFAAAAADTLELMGILERRLKVRFDTLDIGGGFPASYDTESAEIEDVARLLRPVLAPHAGRLRIIAEPGRVLVADAMSLVTSVVGIAERGDGRWYYVDDGLYGSYSNVLTEDVHPLVFAERDLHAGARDTADHRWATLGGPTCDSSDVIARDVLLPDLRVGDLLVSPTMGAYTTVTATRFNGRPLTPVAALDPVAATTDAAVQYAVQDAADVRRVPIV
;
A
#
# COMPACT_ATOMS: atom_id res chain seq x y z
N VAL A 1 -10.22 -43.03 16.53
CA VAL A 1 -10.49 -41.56 16.45
C VAL A 1 -9.21 -40.79 16.65
N SER A 2 -8.31 -41.16 17.59
CA SER A 2 -7.07 -40.42 17.86
C SER A 2 -6.02 -40.46 16.73
N ALA A 3 -5.89 -41.55 15.98
CA ALA A 3 -4.88 -41.69 14.93
C ALA A 3 -5.14 -40.78 13.72
N HIS A 4 -6.40 -40.62 13.31
CA HIS A 4 -6.75 -39.72 12.19
C HIS A 4 -6.59 -38.24 12.48
N ILE A 5 -6.72 -37.81 13.75
CA ILE A 5 -6.51 -36.41 14.14
C ILE A 5 -5.02 -36.06 14.11
N VAL A 6 -4.17 -36.97 14.58
CA VAL A 6 -2.69 -36.78 14.57
C VAL A 6 -2.16 -36.76 13.14
N GLU A 7 -2.65 -37.64 12.26
CA GLU A 7 -2.24 -37.68 10.84
C GLU A 7 -2.71 -36.45 10.06
N GLY A 8 -3.91 -35.94 10.33
CA GLY A 8 -4.42 -34.69 9.76
C GLY A 8 -3.61 -33.47 10.19
N THR A 9 -3.23 -33.39 11.46
CA THR A 9 -2.43 -32.28 12.01
C THR A 9 -0.99 -32.31 11.47
N LEU A 10 -0.38 -33.50 11.37
CA LEU A 10 0.96 -33.67 10.77
C LEU A 10 0.96 -33.32 9.28
N ARG A 11 -0.05 -33.73 8.51
CA ARG A 11 -0.16 -33.35 7.10
C ARG A 11 -0.37 -31.85 6.91
N ALA A 12 -1.19 -31.20 7.75
CA ALA A 12 -1.39 -29.76 7.70
C ALA A 12 -0.10 -28.99 8.03
N SER A 13 0.66 -29.44 9.04
CA SER A 13 1.94 -28.79 9.40
C SER A 13 3.02 -28.98 8.34
N VAL A 14 3.10 -30.14 7.70
CA VAL A 14 4.03 -30.41 6.61
C VAL A 14 3.67 -29.62 5.35
N LEU A 15 2.38 -29.48 5.03
CA LEU A 15 1.91 -28.65 3.91
C LEU A 15 2.16 -27.17 4.17
N ALA A 16 1.92 -26.69 5.38
CA ALA A 16 2.22 -25.29 5.77
C ALA A 16 3.71 -24.99 5.70
N SER A 17 4.59 -25.90 6.16
CA SER A 17 6.04 -25.72 6.07
C SER A 17 6.55 -25.76 4.63
N ALA A 18 5.96 -26.62 3.78
CA ALA A 18 6.32 -26.70 2.36
C ALA A 18 5.87 -25.45 1.58
N SER A 19 4.69 -24.90 1.90
CA SER A 19 4.19 -23.65 1.32
C SER A 19 5.06 -22.45 1.71
N ALA A 20 5.43 -22.35 2.99
CA ALA A 20 6.32 -21.28 3.46
C ALA A 20 7.70 -21.35 2.78
N SER A 21 8.26 -22.56 2.59
CA SER A 21 9.51 -22.74 1.86
C SER A 21 9.41 -22.31 0.40
N ALA A 22 8.30 -22.64 -0.29
CA ALA A 22 8.09 -22.26 -1.68
C ALA A 22 7.90 -20.75 -1.86
N PHE A 23 7.26 -20.10 -0.90
CA PHE A 23 7.12 -18.64 -0.87
C PHE A 23 8.46 -17.95 -0.71
N ASP A 24 9.25 -18.37 0.28
CA ASP A 24 10.62 -17.87 0.52
C ASP A 24 11.52 -18.04 -0.72
N ASP A 25 11.48 -19.20 -1.36
CA ASP A 25 12.30 -19.49 -2.54
C ASP A 25 11.90 -18.61 -3.73
N ARG A 26 10.60 -18.33 -3.91
CA ARG A 26 10.11 -17.39 -4.91
C ARG A 26 10.62 -15.97 -4.63
N ARG A 27 10.46 -15.46 -3.42
CA ARG A 27 10.93 -14.12 -3.02
C ARG A 27 12.46 -13.99 -3.14
N ARG A 28 13.18 -15.01 -2.79
CA ARG A 28 14.65 -15.10 -2.98
C ARG A 28 15.02 -15.02 -4.46
N SER A 29 14.34 -15.77 -5.33
CA SER A 29 14.56 -15.75 -6.77
C SER A 29 14.28 -14.38 -7.39
N GLU A 30 13.20 -13.71 -6.94
CA GLU A 30 12.88 -12.35 -7.37
C GLU A 30 13.96 -11.35 -6.95
N ALA A 31 14.42 -11.40 -5.70
CA ALA A 31 15.50 -10.56 -5.19
C ALA A 31 16.82 -10.81 -5.93
N SER A 32 17.15 -12.08 -6.22
CA SER A 32 18.32 -12.47 -7.03
C SER A 32 18.26 -11.87 -8.43
N THR A 33 17.10 -11.99 -9.08
CA THR A 33 16.88 -11.44 -10.43
C THR A 33 17.02 -9.91 -10.43
N LEU A 34 16.44 -9.23 -9.46
CA LEU A 34 16.54 -7.78 -9.32
C LEU A 34 17.99 -7.33 -9.16
N LEU A 35 18.72 -7.89 -8.19
CA LEU A 35 20.12 -7.51 -7.93
C LEU A 35 21.09 -7.89 -9.05
N SER A 36 20.75 -8.88 -9.86
CA SER A 36 21.53 -9.24 -11.04
C SER A 36 21.33 -8.28 -12.21
N SER A 37 20.30 -7.42 -12.17
CA SER A 37 20.01 -6.47 -13.24
C SER A 37 21.05 -5.34 -13.29
N VAL A 38 21.37 -4.90 -14.51
CA VAL A 38 22.28 -3.76 -14.72
C VAL A 38 21.74 -2.48 -14.08
N ALA A 39 20.43 -2.25 -14.16
CA ALA A 39 19.77 -1.07 -13.60
C ALA A 39 19.91 -1.02 -12.07
N ALA A 40 19.65 -2.13 -11.37
CA ALA A 40 19.80 -2.18 -9.92
C ALA A 40 21.25 -1.98 -9.49
N ARG A 41 22.21 -2.62 -10.17
CA ARG A 41 23.65 -2.43 -9.90
C ARG A 41 24.10 -0.99 -10.11
N ALA A 42 23.64 -0.35 -11.17
CA ALA A 42 23.93 1.06 -11.43
C ALA A 42 23.34 1.98 -10.37
N ALA A 43 22.09 1.72 -9.95
CA ALA A 43 21.43 2.48 -8.88
C ALA A 43 22.17 2.36 -7.54
N ILE A 44 22.58 1.14 -7.14
CA ILE A 44 23.37 0.92 -5.93
C ILE A 44 24.73 1.62 -6.03
N ALA A 45 25.41 1.53 -7.18
CA ALA A 45 26.69 2.21 -7.37
C ALA A 45 26.58 3.75 -7.32
N LEU A 46 25.47 4.30 -7.79
CA LEU A 46 25.22 5.75 -7.81
C LEU A 46 24.84 6.30 -6.44
N HIS A 47 23.91 5.64 -5.75
CA HIS A 47 23.33 6.15 -4.51
C HIS A 47 24.02 5.61 -3.25
N GLY A 48 24.75 4.50 -3.36
CA GLY A 48 25.22 3.73 -2.21
C GLY A 48 24.05 2.99 -1.53
N THR A 49 24.22 2.74 -0.23
CA THR A 49 23.19 2.19 0.64
C THR A 49 22.92 3.17 1.80
N PRO A 50 21.71 3.18 2.38
CA PRO A 50 20.54 2.43 1.95
C PRO A 50 19.94 3.00 0.65
N VAL A 51 19.31 2.15 -0.17
CA VAL A 51 18.59 2.57 -1.37
C VAL A 51 17.35 1.71 -1.62
N LEU A 52 16.26 2.34 -1.99
CA LEU A 52 15.02 1.69 -2.40
C LEU A 52 15.00 1.56 -3.94
N LEU A 53 14.91 0.35 -4.45
CA LEU A 53 14.87 0.03 -5.86
C LEU A 53 13.40 -0.14 -6.28
N LEU A 54 12.87 0.80 -7.06
CA LEU A 54 11.48 0.82 -7.52
C LEU A 54 11.38 0.30 -8.96
N GLU A 55 10.51 -0.67 -9.19
CA GLU A 55 10.19 -1.26 -10.50
C GLU A 55 8.79 -0.79 -10.96
N PRO A 56 8.62 0.32 -11.69
CA PRO A 56 7.31 0.84 -12.09
C PRO A 56 6.47 -0.15 -12.91
N ASP A 57 7.11 -1.04 -13.66
CA ASP A 57 6.42 -2.08 -14.43
C ASP A 57 5.69 -3.11 -13.56
N ARG A 58 6.16 -3.35 -12.33
CA ARG A 58 5.42 -4.19 -11.38
C ARG A 58 4.10 -3.52 -10.99
N VAL A 59 4.10 -2.19 -10.82
CA VAL A 59 2.87 -1.41 -10.55
C VAL A 59 1.88 -1.55 -11.70
N ARG A 60 2.34 -1.40 -12.96
CA ARG A 60 1.49 -1.59 -14.15
C ARG A 60 0.89 -2.99 -14.20
N ARG A 61 1.70 -4.02 -13.99
CA ARG A 61 1.23 -5.42 -13.98
C ARG A 61 0.19 -5.69 -12.90
N GLN A 62 0.36 -5.17 -11.69
CA GLN A 62 -0.60 -5.33 -10.60
C GLN A 62 -1.92 -4.60 -10.90
N TYR A 63 -1.85 -3.41 -11.47
CA TYR A 63 -3.05 -2.69 -11.88
C TYR A 63 -3.83 -3.45 -12.98
N GLU A 64 -3.14 -3.96 -14.00
CA GLU A 64 -3.76 -4.77 -15.05
C GLU A 64 -4.35 -6.08 -14.50
N ARG A 65 -3.73 -6.66 -13.48
CA ARG A 65 -4.25 -7.84 -12.79
C ARG A 65 -5.58 -7.54 -12.08
N LEU A 66 -5.65 -6.40 -11.35
CA LEU A 66 -6.90 -5.92 -10.74
C LEU A 66 -7.99 -5.68 -11.78
N ARG A 67 -7.68 -4.98 -12.88
CA ARG A 67 -8.63 -4.72 -13.97
C ARG A 67 -9.19 -6.00 -14.57
N ARG A 68 -8.37 -7.00 -14.80
CA ARG A 68 -8.81 -8.31 -15.29
C ARG A 68 -9.66 -9.05 -14.27
N ALA A 69 -9.32 -8.95 -13.00
CA ALA A 69 -10.04 -9.61 -11.93
C ALA A 69 -11.44 -9.01 -11.70
N LEU A 70 -11.59 -7.68 -11.80
CA LEU A 70 -12.85 -6.95 -11.57
C LEU A 70 -13.07 -5.90 -12.67
N PRO A 71 -13.43 -6.31 -13.91
CA PRO A 71 -13.42 -5.43 -15.10
C PRO A 71 -14.49 -4.33 -15.09
N PHE A 72 -15.47 -4.39 -14.22
CA PHE A 72 -16.53 -3.38 -14.04
C PHE A 72 -16.28 -2.43 -12.87
N VAL A 73 -15.13 -2.56 -12.17
CA VAL A 73 -14.73 -1.67 -11.07
C VAL A 73 -13.76 -0.61 -11.59
N GLY A 74 -14.03 0.64 -11.28
CA GLY A 74 -13.11 1.75 -11.49
C GLY A 74 -12.12 1.84 -10.33
N PHE A 75 -10.84 1.62 -10.59
CA PHE A 75 -9.82 1.68 -9.55
C PHE A 75 -9.24 3.08 -9.42
N HIS A 76 -9.12 3.56 -8.18
CA HIS A 76 -8.52 4.83 -7.79
C HIS A 76 -7.36 4.53 -6.84
N TYR A 77 -6.13 4.70 -7.31
CA TYR A 77 -4.95 4.43 -6.50
C TYR A 77 -4.89 5.34 -5.28
N ALA A 78 -4.78 4.76 -4.09
CA ALA A 78 -4.61 5.50 -2.85
C ALA A 78 -3.17 6.05 -2.77
N VAL A 79 -2.99 7.34 -3.11
CA VAL A 79 -1.68 8.01 -3.24
C VAL A 79 -0.84 7.89 -1.98
N LYS A 80 -1.47 7.92 -0.81
CA LYS A 80 -0.85 7.76 0.51
C LYS A 80 0.00 6.50 0.67
N ALA A 81 -0.22 5.45 -0.16
CA ALA A 81 0.55 4.21 -0.03
C ALA A 81 2.01 4.36 -0.50
N LEU A 82 2.22 5.11 -1.59
CA LEU A 82 3.54 5.51 -2.11
C LEU A 82 3.37 6.70 -3.07
N ALA A 83 3.58 7.91 -2.58
CA ALA A 83 3.47 9.16 -3.32
C ALA A 83 4.78 9.46 -4.10
N HIS A 84 5.08 8.63 -5.12
CA HIS A 84 6.29 8.75 -5.93
C HIS A 84 5.94 8.96 -7.40
N ASP A 85 6.62 9.92 -8.06
CA ASP A 85 6.32 10.34 -9.43
C ASP A 85 6.31 9.20 -10.45
N ALA A 86 7.25 8.25 -10.36
CA ALA A 86 7.29 7.11 -11.27
C ALA A 86 6.09 6.16 -11.09
N VAL A 87 5.55 6.03 -9.86
CA VAL A 87 4.32 5.26 -9.58
C VAL A 87 3.11 5.98 -10.16
N LEU A 88 3.00 7.29 -9.91
CA LEU A 88 1.90 8.11 -10.43
C LEU A 88 1.91 8.12 -11.96
N ALA A 89 3.09 8.21 -12.59
CA ALA A 89 3.24 8.10 -14.05
C ALA A 89 2.75 6.75 -14.57
N ALA A 90 3.24 5.66 -14.00
CA ALA A 90 2.89 4.30 -14.42
C ALA A 90 1.39 4.03 -14.36
N LEU A 91 0.72 4.52 -13.31
CA LEU A 91 -0.72 4.37 -13.11
C LEU A 91 -1.55 5.31 -13.99
N ASP A 92 -1.09 6.55 -14.19
CA ASP A 92 -1.74 7.53 -15.07
C ASP A 92 -1.75 7.04 -16.52
N GLU A 93 -0.60 6.60 -17.03
CA GLU A 93 -0.43 6.00 -18.36
C GLU A 93 -1.31 4.75 -18.55
N SER A 94 -1.54 3.99 -17.47
CA SER A 94 -2.41 2.81 -17.47
C SER A 94 -3.90 3.16 -17.37
N GLY A 95 -4.27 4.44 -17.22
CA GLY A 95 -5.65 4.90 -17.08
C GLY A 95 -6.27 4.70 -15.71
N CYS A 96 -5.46 4.50 -14.65
CA CYS A 96 -5.94 4.42 -13.27
C CYS A 96 -6.48 5.77 -12.78
N GLY A 97 -7.55 5.76 -11.99
CA GLY A 97 -7.94 6.92 -11.17
C GLY A 97 -7.05 7.06 -9.94
N PHE A 98 -7.28 8.11 -9.15
CA PHE A 98 -6.50 8.39 -7.96
C PHE A 98 -7.40 8.78 -6.78
N ASP A 99 -7.08 8.26 -5.60
CA ASP A 99 -7.64 8.65 -4.33
C ASP A 99 -6.64 9.52 -3.58
N VAL A 100 -7.05 10.74 -3.22
CA VAL A 100 -6.25 11.68 -2.44
C VAL A 100 -6.86 11.94 -1.07
N ALA A 101 -6.01 12.18 -0.10
CA ALA A 101 -6.37 12.50 1.27
C ALA A 101 -6.03 13.95 1.66
N THR A 102 -5.22 14.65 0.87
CA THR A 102 -4.71 15.99 1.17
C THR A 102 -4.60 16.87 -0.08
N GLY A 103 -4.48 18.19 0.12
CA GLY A 103 -4.19 19.14 -0.95
C GLY A 103 -2.82 18.91 -1.59
N GLU A 104 -1.82 18.43 -0.83
CA GLU A 104 -0.49 18.12 -1.38
C GLU A 104 -0.54 16.95 -2.37
N GLU A 105 -1.23 15.86 -2.02
CA GLU A 105 -1.42 14.72 -2.94
C GLU A 105 -2.19 15.16 -4.19
N LEU A 106 -3.22 16.00 -4.04
CA LEU A 106 -3.94 16.60 -5.16
C LEU A 106 -3.00 17.44 -6.05
N GLY A 107 -2.14 18.25 -5.42
CA GLY A 107 -1.15 19.08 -6.11
C GLY A 107 -0.18 18.26 -6.97
N MET A 108 0.26 17.08 -6.50
CA MET A 108 1.10 16.17 -7.29
C MET A 108 0.40 15.73 -8.57
N LEU A 109 -0.88 15.34 -8.49
CA LEU A 109 -1.67 14.90 -9.63
C LEU A 109 -1.99 16.04 -10.60
N THR A 110 -2.31 17.23 -10.08
CA THR A 110 -2.60 18.43 -10.87
C THR A 110 -1.36 18.86 -11.67
N ARG A 111 -0.18 18.88 -11.04
CA ARG A 111 1.10 19.19 -11.74
C ARG A 111 1.40 18.19 -12.86
N ARG A 112 0.96 16.95 -12.73
CA ARG A 112 1.08 15.91 -13.76
C ARG A 112 0.04 16.05 -14.90
N GLY A 113 -1.03 16.84 -14.72
CA GLY A 113 -2.11 17.01 -15.67
C GLY A 113 -3.14 15.89 -15.63
N VAL A 114 -3.26 15.17 -14.53
CA VAL A 114 -4.29 14.14 -14.35
C VAL A 114 -5.67 14.79 -14.40
N ALA A 115 -6.57 14.24 -15.23
CA ALA A 115 -7.92 14.76 -15.39
C ALA A 115 -8.72 14.64 -14.07
N ALA A 116 -9.40 15.71 -13.67
CA ALA A 116 -10.06 15.81 -12.36
C ALA A 116 -11.17 14.78 -12.13
N ASP A 117 -11.82 14.30 -13.20
CA ASP A 117 -12.86 13.26 -13.15
C ASP A 117 -12.29 11.87 -12.79
N ARG A 118 -10.97 11.71 -12.86
CA ARG A 118 -10.22 10.54 -12.41
C ARG A 118 -9.73 10.66 -10.96
N ILE A 119 -10.00 11.77 -10.28
CA ILE A 119 -9.57 12.03 -8.90
C ILE A 119 -10.78 12.02 -7.97
N ILE A 120 -10.65 11.31 -6.85
CA ILE A 120 -11.60 11.32 -5.73
C ILE A 120 -10.88 11.75 -4.46
N HIS A 121 -11.60 12.35 -3.52
CA HIS A 121 -11.04 12.76 -2.22
C HIS A 121 -11.75 12.03 -1.10
N THR A 122 -11.14 10.99 -0.56
CA THR A 122 -11.82 10.05 0.34
C THR A 122 -11.50 10.22 1.82
N HIS A 123 -10.59 11.13 2.22
CA HIS A 123 -10.42 11.42 3.64
C HIS A 123 -11.71 11.99 4.23
N PRO A 124 -12.33 11.35 5.25
CA PRO A 124 -13.64 11.78 5.75
C PRO A 124 -13.64 13.18 6.36
N ILE A 125 -12.52 13.62 6.95
CA ILE A 125 -12.37 14.93 7.60
C ILE A 125 -11.42 15.80 6.76
N LYS A 126 -11.89 16.96 6.31
CA LYS A 126 -11.17 17.86 5.40
C LYS A 126 -11.17 19.28 5.91
N LYS A 127 -10.07 20.02 5.71
CA LYS A 127 -10.06 21.46 5.91
C LYS A 127 -10.95 22.13 4.86
N PRO A 128 -11.65 23.25 5.19
CA PRO A 128 -12.40 24.00 4.18
C PRO A 128 -11.53 24.44 2.99
N THR A 129 -10.27 24.76 3.22
CA THR A 129 -9.30 25.12 2.17
C THR A 129 -9.02 23.95 1.22
N GLU A 130 -8.83 22.73 1.74
CA GLU A 130 -8.63 21.53 0.93
C GLU A 130 -9.86 21.20 0.06
N ILE A 131 -11.07 21.40 0.60
CA ILE A 131 -12.31 21.26 -0.17
C ILE A 131 -12.37 22.30 -1.30
N ALA A 132 -12.07 23.57 -1.00
CA ALA A 132 -12.08 24.63 -2.00
C ALA A 132 -11.05 24.41 -3.11
N GLU A 133 -9.84 23.98 -2.76
CA GLU A 133 -8.77 23.60 -3.70
C GLU A 133 -9.21 22.44 -4.59
N ALA A 134 -9.78 21.38 -4.01
CA ALA A 134 -10.23 20.20 -4.75
C ALA A 134 -11.38 20.54 -5.71
N LEU A 135 -12.37 21.33 -5.25
CA LEU A 135 -13.48 21.80 -6.09
C LEU A 135 -12.99 22.70 -7.22
N SER A 136 -12.03 23.58 -6.96
CA SER A 136 -11.40 24.45 -7.96
C SER A 136 -10.60 23.69 -9.00
N ALA A 137 -9.94 22.61 -8.60
CA ALA A 137 -9.25 21.68 -9.49
C ALA A 137 -10.22 20.80 -10.32
N GLY A 138 -11.53 20.84 -10.04
CA GLY A 138 -12.54 20.08 -10.75
C GLY A 138 -12.89 18.73 -10.13
N VAL A 139 -12.35 18.38 -8.96
CA VAL A 139 -12.74 17.16 -8.22
C VAL A 139 -14.20 17.28 -7.78
N ARG A 140 -14.97 16.21 -7.94
CA ARG A 140 -16.42 16.20 -7.65
C ARG A 140 -16.89 15.06 -6.75
N THR A 141 -16.02 14.11 -6.39
CA THR A 141 -16.38 12.97 -5.53
C THR A 141 -15.62 13.07 -4.21
N PHE A 142 -16.36 13.11 -3.10
CA PHE A 142 -15.81 13.26 -1.74
C PHE A 142 -16.46 12.27 -0.79
N VAL A 143 -15.71 11.82 0.21
CA VAL A 143 -16.21 10.96 1.29
C VAL A 143 -16.41 11.78 2.57
N VAL A 144 -17.50 11.51 3.28
CA VAL A 144 -17.87 12.15 4.55
C VAL A 144 -18.43 11.11 5.52
N ASP A 145 -18.37 11.36 6.83
CA ASP A 145 -18.90 10.46 7.85
C ASP A 145 -19.62 11.17 9.02
N ASN A 146 -19.86 12.47 8.89
CA ASN A 146 -20.59 13.26 9.88
C ASN A 146 -21.26 14.49 9.25
N ASP A 147 -22.19 15.10 9.98
CA ASP A 147 -22.98 16.25 9.53
C ASP A 147 -22.15 17.52 9.37
N VAL A 148 -21.19 17.77 10.24
CA VAL A 148 -20.30 18.94 10.13
C VAL A 148 -19.52 18.91 8.81
N GLU A 149 -19.10 17.74 8.37
CA GLU A 149 -18.45 17.60 7.07
C GLU A 149 -19.42 17.79 5.90
N ILE A 150 -20.65 17.27 5.99
CA ILE A 150 -21.69 17.48 4.98
C ILE A 150 -21.98 18.98 4.81
N ASP A 151 -22.08 19.71 5.92
CA ASP A 151 -22.40 21.14 5.91
C ASP A 151 -21.37 22.01 5.19
N LYS A 152 -20.12 21.57 5.10
CA LYS A 152 -19.06 22.24 4.33
C LYS A 152 -19.32 22.24 2.81
N PHE A 153 -20.24 21.41 2.33
CA PHE A 153 -20.58 21.27 0.91
C PHE A 153 -21.89 21.94 0.51
N ARG A 154 -22.52 22.74 1.39
CA ARG A 154 -23.82 23.43 1.08
C ARG A 154 -23.76 24.33 -0.16
N ASP A 155 -22.62 24.99 -0.35
CA ASP A 155 -22.37 25.90 -1.46
C ASP A 155 -21.51 25.28 -2.58
N ALA A 156 -21.32 23.96 -2.54
CA ALA A 156 -20.54 23.24 -3.55
C ALA A 156 -21.30 23.19 -4.90
N PRO A 157 -20.58 23.04 -6.03
CA PRO A 157 -21.19 22.85 -7.34
C PRO A 157 -22.24 21.73 -7.33
N PRO A 158 -23.36 21.86 -8.08
CA PRO A 158 -24.48 20.90 -8.06
C PRO A 158 -24.11 19.48 -8.50
N ASP A 159 -23.02 19.33 -9.24
CA ASP A 159 -22.47 18.05 -9.71
C ASP A 159 -21.57 17.38 -8.65
N THR A 160 -21.35 18.01 -7.50
CA THR A 160 -20.61 17.42 -6.37
C THR A 160 -21.35 16.21 -5.81
N ARG A 161 -20.60 15.15 -5.52
CA ARG A 161 -21.10 13.85 -5.06
C ARG A 161 -20.48 13.49 -3.72
N LEU A 162 -21.30 13.36 -2.71
CA LEU A 162 -20.85 12.86 -1.42
C LEU A 162 -21.11 11.35 -1.31
N LEU A 163 -20.15 10.62 -0.79
CA LEU A 163 -20.28 9.23 -0.37
C LEU A 163 -20.23 9.20 1.16
N VAL A 164 -21.22 8.60 1.80
CA VAL A 164 -21.21 8.41 3.25
C VAL A 164 -20.38 7.18 3.58
N ARG A 165 -19.36 7.34 4.43
CA ARG A 165 -18.50 6.24 4.83
C ARG A 165 -19.14 5.37 5.89
N LEU A 166 -19.22 4.06 5.62
CA LEU A 166 -19.68 3.06 6.57
C LEU A 166 -18.50 2.45 7.33
N ALA A 167 -18.75 2.12 8.60
CA ALA A 167 -17.81 1.42 9.46
C ALA A 167 -18.09 -0.07 9.47
N TYR A 168 -17.15 -0.86 8.97
CA TYR A 168 -17.15 -2.32 9.09
C TYR A 168 -16.03 -2.76 10.03
N ARG A 169 -16.39 -3.29 11.20
CA ARG A 169 -15.42 -3.85 12.12
C ARG A 169 -14.74 -5.08 11.52
N SER A 170 -13.41 -5.08 11.55
CA SER A 170 -12.59 -6.16 11.02
C SER A 170 -11.52 -6.55 12.04
N PRO A 171 -11.88 -7.35 13.07
CA PRO A 171 -10.96 -7.72 14.15
C PRO A 171 -9.77 -8.56 13.67
N HIS A 172 -9.83 -9.10 12.45
CA HIS A 172 -8.76 -9.86 11.82
C HIS A 172 -7.94 -9.03 10.81
N ALA A 173 -8.28 -7.75 10.59
CA ALA A 173 -7.43 -6.86 9.79
C ALA A 173 -6.23 -6.40 10.63
N LYS A 174 -5.06 -6.24 10.01
CA LYS A 174 -3.87 -5.68 10.67
C LYS A 174 -4.15 -4.29 11.26
N SER A 175 -4.99 -3.48 10.59
CA SER A 175 -5.46 -2.20 11.09
C SER A 175 -6.98 -2.07 10.92
N ASP A 176 -7.71 -2.03 12.04
CA ASP A 176 -9.15 -1.74 12.07
C ASP A 176 -9.36 -0.22 12.04
N LEU A 177 -9.80 0.30 10.90
CA LEU A 177 -10.04 1.73 10.68
C LEU A 177 -11.40 2.20 11.20
N SER A 178 -12.29 1.29 11.63
CA SER A 178 -13.66 1.59 12.02
C SER A 178 -13.79 2.31 13.36
N SER A 179 -12.73 2.33 14.18
CA SER A 179 -12.69 3.07 15.44
C SER A 179 -12.54 4.59 15.26
N LYS A 180 -11.94 5.01 14.13
CA LYS A 180 -11.66 6.43 13.84
C LYS A 180 -12.60 7.01 12.81
N PHE A 181 -13.06 6.23 11.84
CA PHE A 181 -13.83 6.71 10.70
C PHE A 181 -15.00 5.79 10.36
N GLY A 182 -16.02 6.43 9.77
CA GLY A 182 -17.21 5.76 9.30
C GLY A 182 -18.30 5.63 10.37
N VAL A 183 -19.49 5.35 9.93
CA VAL A 183 -20.70 5.27 10.77
C VAL A 183 -21.44 3.96 10.57
N GLY A 184 -22.25 3.58 11.56
CA GLY A 184 -23.17 2.45 11.44
C GLY A 184 -24.40 2.76 10.55
N PRO A 185 -25.19 1.74 10.17
CA PRO A 185 -26.30 1.89 9.24
C PRO A 185 -27.38 2.92 9.71
N PHE A 186 -27.66 2.97 11.01
CA PHE A 186 -28.62 3.92 11.56
C PHE A 186 -28.15 5.36 11.40
N GLU A 187 -26.90 5.62 11.73
CA GLU A 187 -26.29 6.94 11.62
C GLU A 187 -26.14 7.34 10.15
N ALA A 188 -25.79 6.42 9.28
CA ALA A 188 -25.74 6.64 7.84
C ALA A 188 -27.09 7.12 7.29
N ALA A 189 -28.21 6.52 7.73
CA ALA A 189 -29.54 6.96 7.36
C ALA A 189 -29.83 8.39 7.82
N ARG A 190 -29.40 8.76 9.03
CA ARG A 190 -29.52 10.12 9.56
C ARG A 190 -28.70 11.12 8.74
N LEU A 191 -27.46 10.76 8.38
CA LEU A 191 -26.59 11.62 7.57
C LEU A 191 -27.15 11.84 6.16
N VAL A 192 -27.69 10.80 5.52
CA VAL A 192 -28.37 10.96 4.21
C VAL A 192 -29.57 11.91 4.34
N ALA A 193 -30.42 11.76 5.38
CA ALA A 193 -31.55 12.66 5.60
C ALA A 193 -31.08 14.10 5.87
N HIS A 194 -30.00 14.29 6.64
CA HIS A 194 -29.39 15.60 6.88
C HIS A 194 -28.91 16.24 5.58
N ALA A 195 -28.20 15.52 4.75
CA ALA A 195 -27.68 15.98 3.45
C ALA A 195 -28.85 16.42 2.52
N VAL A 196 -29.92 15.62 2.45
CA VAL A 196 -31.12 15.96 1.67
C VAL A 196 -31.75 17.27 2.18
N ALA A 197 -31.87 17.42 3.49
CA ALA A 197 -32.41 18.67 4.09
C ALA A 197 -31.50 19.88 3.84
N ALA A 198 -30.20 19.66 3.74
CA ALA A 198 -29.18 20.66 3.43
C ALA A 198 -29.06 20.98 1.92
N GLY A 199 -29.79 20.28 1.05
CA GLY A 199 -29.69 20.42 -0.40
C GLY A 199 -28.40 19.84 -1.00
N VAL A 200 -27.68 18.98 -0.24
CA VAL A 200 -26.42 18.36 -0.66
C VAL A 200 -26.69 16.95 -1.20
N ARG A 201 -26.10 16.63 -2.34
CA ARG A 201 -26.30 15.33 -2.98
C ARG A 201 -25.43 14.25 -2.34
N VAL A 202 -26.05 13.22 -1.78
CA VAL A 202 -25.40 11.94 -1.46
C VAL A 202 -25.55 11.00 -2.67
N ALA A 203 -24.42 10.66 -3.30
CA ALA A 203 -24.39 9.79 -4.47
C ALA A 203 -24.35 8.30 -4.09
N GLY A 204 -23.97 7.98 -2.86
CA GLY A 204 -23.90 6.60 -2.40
C GLY A 204 -23.08 6.43 -1.13
N PHE A 205 -22.40 5.29 -1.04
CA PHE A 205 -21.64 4.91 0.14
C PHE A 205 -20.22 4.53 -0.22
N SER A 206 -19.31 4.75 0.74
CA SER A 206 -17.96 4.22 0.76
C SER A 206 -17.76 3.38 2.01
N TYR A 207 -16.85 2.41 1.95
CA TYR A 207 -16.39 1.69 3.14
C TYR A 207 -14.94 1.23 2.96
N HIS A 208 -14.32 0.83 4.06
CA HIS A 208 -13.01 0.20 4.05
C HIS A 208 -13.04 -0.98 5.03
N VAL A 209 -12.73 -2.18 4.55
CA VAL A 209 -12.83 -3.43 5.33
C VAL A 209 -11.68 -3.66 6.31
N GLY A 210 -10.74 -2.72 6.42
CA GLY A 210 -9.49 -2.84 7.18
C GLY A 210 -8.27 -3.02 6.28
N SER A 211 -7.08 -2.60 6.76
CA SER A 211 -5.84 -2.73 6.01
C SER A 211 -5.30 -4.15 6.11
N GLN A 212 -4.71 -4.66 5.00
CA GLN A 212 -4.09 -5.98 4.96
C GLN A 212 -5.07 -7.10 5.42
N LEU A 213 -6.28 -7.08 4.85
CA LEU A 213 -7.32 -8.04 5.22
C LEU A 213 -7.17 -9.34 4.42
N ASP A 214 -6.75 -10.39 5.10
CA ASP A 214 -6.56 -11.73 4.54
C ASP A 214 -7.82 -12.61 4.70
N ASP A 215 -8.98 -12.03 4.37
CA ASP A 215 -10.28 -12.74 4.38
C ASP A 215 -11.15 -12.27 3.20
N PRO A 216 -11.09 -12.97 2.05
CA PRO A 216 -11.90 -12.64 0.88
C PRO A 216 -13.40 -12.58 1.12
N ALA A 217 -13.94 -13.38 2.08
CA ALA A 217 -15.36 -13.40 2.37
C ALA A 217 -15.87 -12.09 2.99
N ARG A 218 -15.03 -11.40 3.75
CA ARG A 218 -15.37 -10.09 4.36
C ARG A 218 -15.59 -9.02 3.32
N PHE A 219 -14.81 -9.01 2.22
CA PHE A 219 -15.04 -8.09 1.12
C PHE A 219 -16.42 -8.28 0.50
N ALA A 220 -16.82 -9.53 0.25
CA ALA A 220 -18.11 -9.85 -0.33
C ALA A 220 -19.27 -9.54 0.64
N ALA A 221 -19.13 -9.84 1.92
CA ALA A 221 -20.12 -9.54 2.95
C ALA A 221 -20.36 -8.02 3.09
N ALA A 222 -19.30 -7.22 3.20
CA ALA A 222 -19.42 -5.77 3.30
C ALA A 222 -20.09 -5.16 2.06
N ALA A 223 -19.79 -5.67 0.86
CA ALA A 223 -20.45 -5.26 -0.36
C ALA A 223 -21.95 -5.58 -0.35
N ALA A 224 -22.33 -6.80 0.05
CA ALA A 224 -23.73 -7.23 0.13
C ALA A 224 -24.53 -6.38 1.14
N ASP A 225 -24.00 -6.21 2.35
CA ASP A 225 -24.61 -5.42 3.41
C ASP A 225 -24.82 -3.96 2.98
N THR A 226 -23.83 -3.37 2.28
CA THR A 226 -23.93 -1.99 1.78
C THR A 226 -25.00 -1.87 0.70
N LEU A 227 -25.06 -2.80 -0.24
CA LEU A 227 -26.07 -2.80 -1.31
C LEU A 227 -27.48 -2.97 -0.73
N GLU A 228 -27.66 -3.81 0.29
CA GLU A 228 -28.93 -3.96 0.99
C GLU A 228 -29.34 -2.65 1.67
N LEU A 229 -28.43 -2.01 2.41
CA LEU A 229 -28.65 -0.72 3.04
C LEU A 229 -29.04 0.35 2.01
N MET A 230 -28.34 0.43 0.87
CA MET A 230 -28.67 1.34 -0.22
C MET A 230 -30.13 1.15 -0.67
N GLY A 231 -30.54 -0.10 -0.93
CA GLY A 231 -31.90 -0.41 -1.35
C GLY A 231 -32.97 -0.04 -0.31
N ILE A 232 -32.69 -0.22 0.98
CA ILE A 232 -33.58 0.18 2.08
C ILE A 232 -33.74 1.69 2.10
N LEU A 233 -32.64 2.44 2.03
CA LEU A 233 -32.63 3.91 2.12
C LEU A 233 -33.23 4.56 0.87
N GLU A 234 -33.00 4.02 -0.32
CA GLU A 234 -33.66 4.49 -1.56
C GLU A 234 -35.19 4.46 -1.44
N ARG A 235 -35.74 3.34 -0.92
CA ARG A 235 -37.18 3.21 -0.71
C ARG A 235 -37.72 4.13 0.40
N ARG A 236 -36.97 4.24 1.51
CA ARG A 236 -37.43 4.95 2.71
C ARG A 236 -37.33 6.46 2.58
N LEU A 237 -36.23 6.97 2.01
CA LEU A 237 -35.91 8.39 1.90
C LEU A 237 -36.27 8.98 0.53
N LYS A 238 -36.73 8.15 -0.43
CA LYS A 238 -37.05 8.55 -1.81
C LYS A 238 -35.85 9.19 -2.54
N VAL A 239 -34.65 8.74 -2.24
CA VAL A 239 -33.39 9.14 -2.89
C VAL A 239 -32.96 8.08 -3.90
N ARG A 240 -31.98 8.43 -4.76
CA ARG A 240 -31.33 7.47 -5.69
C ARG A 240 -29.84 7.55 -5.48
N PHE A 241 -29.23 6.40 -5.29
CA PHE A 241 -27.77 6.26 -5.25
C PHE A 241 -27.26 5.74 -6.60
N ASP A 242 -26.13 6.26 -7.04
CA ASP A 242 -25.50 5.88 -8.31
C ASP A 242 -24.04 5.41 -8.15
N THR A 243 -23.49 5.47 -6.93
CA THR A 243 -22.08 5.15 -6.69
C THR A 243 -21.94 4.24 -5.47
N LEU A 244 -21.10 3.22 -5.60
CA LEU A 244 -20.62 2.37 -4.52
C LEU A 244 -19.10 2.33 -4.55
N ASP A 245 -18.48 2.75 -3.46
CA ASP A 245 -17.04 2.65 -3.26
C ASP A 245 -16.76 1.51 -2.27
N ILE A 246 -16.09 0.47 -2.75
CA ILE A 246 -15.74 -0.71 -1.94
C ILE A 246 -14.42 -0.55 -1.19
N GLY A 247 -13.80 0.64 -1.27
CA GLY A 247 -12.59 1.01 -0.54
C GLY A 247 -11.35 0.23 -0.95
N GLY A 248 -10.43 0.15 0.00
CA GLY A 248 -9.18 -0.58 -0.11
C GLY A 248 -9.12 -1.81 0.79
N GLY A 249 -7.91 -2.13 1.24
CA GLY A 249 -7.66 -3.24 2.16
C GLY A 249 -7.14 -4.51 1.50
N PHE A 250 -7.05 -4.54 0.17
CA PHE A 250 -6.49 -5.67 -0.58
C PHE A 250 -5.09 -6.00 -0.06
N PRO A 251 -4.83 -7.26 0.34
CA PRO A 251 -3.59 -7.63 0.99
C PRO A 251 -2.42 -7.77 0.01
N ALA A 252 -1.21 -7.72 0.57
CA ALA A 252 0.04 -8.09 -0.09
C ALA A 252 0.77 -9.12 0.77
N SER A 253 1.50 -10.04 0.13
CA SER A 253 2.25 -11.08 0.81
C SER A 253 3.63 -10.56 1.23
N TYR A 254 3.92 -10.53 2.54
CA TYR A 254 5.19 -10.07 3.10
C TYR A 254 6.10 -11.23 3.49
N ASP A 255 5.84 -11.87 4.62
CA ASP A 255 6.55 -13.03 5.16
C ASP A 255 5.79 -14.34 4.93
N THR A 256 4.51 -14.25 4.68
CA THR A 256 3.60 -15.34 4.38
C THR A 256 2.72 -15.01 3.19
N GLU A 257 2.18 -16.03 2.52
CA GLU A 257 1.20 -15.83 1.46
C GLU A 257 -0.10 -15.28 2.03
N SER A 258 -0.62 -14.22 1.40
CA SER A 258 -1.95 -13.67 1.64
C SER A 258 -2.89 -14.01 0.49
N ALA A 259 -4.19 -13.79 0.70
CA ALA A 259 -5.21 -13.98 -0.33
C ALA A 259 -4.86 -13.20 -1.61
N GLU A 260 -4.97 -13.88 -2.73
CA GLU A 260 -4.71 -13.28 -4.02
C GLU A 260 -5.90 -12.42 -4.49
N ILE A 261 -5.63 -11.46 -5.37
CA ILE A 261 -6.66 -10.60 -5.97
C ILE A 261 -7.80 -11.43 -6.58
N GLU A 262 -7.47 -12.56 -7.20
CA GLU A 262 -8.40 -13.48 -7.85
C GLU A 262 -9.33 -14.16 -6.85
N ASP A 263 -8.87 -14.45 -5.63
CA ASP A 263 -9.68 -15.03 -4.57
C ASP A 263 -10.72 -14.02 -4.06
N VAL A 264 -10.30 -12.78 -3.84
CA VAL A 264 -11.21 -11.69 -3.48
C VAL A 264 -12.21 -11.45 -4.61
N ALA A 265 -11.77 -11.39 -5.86
CA ALA A 265 -12.62 -11.15 -7.01
C ALA A 265 -13.64 -12.28 -7.24
N ARG A 266 -13.27 -13.52 -6.98
CA ARG A 266 -14.17 -14.69 -7.11
C ARG A 266 -15.40 -14.55 -6.22
N LEU A 267 -15.25 -13.99 -5.01
CA LEU A 267 -16.35 -13.78 -4.07
C LEU A 267 -17.07 -12.42 -4.29
N LEU A 268 -16.36 -11.39 -4.74
CA LEU A 268 -16.96 -10.07 -5.01
C LEU A 268 -17.79 -10.03 -6.30
N ARG A 269 -17.37 -10.72 -7.36
CA ARG A 269 -18.04 -10.68 -8.68
C ARG A 269 -19.54 -11.02 -8.61
N PRO A 270 -19.98 -12.14 -7.99
CA PRO A 270 -21.40 -12.48 -7.95
C PRO A 270 -22.24 -11.46 -7.18
N VAL A 271 -21.65 -10.73 -6.22
CA VAL A 271 -22.31 -9.68 -5.44
C VAL A 271 -22.43 -8.38 -6.24
N LEU A 272 -21.37 -7.96 -6.91
CA LEU A 272 -21.27 -6.63 -7.53
C LEU A 272 -21.74 -6.60 -8.99
N ALA A 273 -21.50 -7.65 -9.78
CA ALA A 273 -21.79 -7.65 -11.21
C ALA A 273 -23.26 -7.36 -11.55
N PRO A 274 -24.27 -7.84 -10.78
CA PRO A 274 -25.68 -7.51 -11.06
C PRO A 274 -25.98 -6.00 -10.95
N HIS A 275 -25.14 -5.24 -10.29
CA HIS A 275 -25.32 -3.78 -10.06
C HIS A 275 -24.49 -2.90 -10.98
N ALA A 276 -23.53 -3.46 -11.73
CA ALA A 276 -22.58 -2.71 -12.57
C ALA A 276 -23.23 -1.86 -13.68
N GLY A 277 -24.43 -2.23 -14.15
CA GLY A 277 -25.20 -1.45 -15.12
C GLY A 277 -25.91 -0.23 -14.50
N ARG A 278 -26.09 -0.20 -13.17
CA ARG A 278 -26.79 0.85 -12.43
C ARG A 278 -25.87 1.73 -11.61
N LEU A 279 -24.87 1.13 -10.98
CA LEU A 279 -23.95 1.78 -10.08
C LEU A 279 -22.57 1.96 -10.75
N ARG A 280 -21.98 3.13 -10.54
CA ARG A 280 -20.53 3.31 -10.65
C ARG A 280 -19.90 2.63 -9.45
N ILE A 281 -19.25 1.49 -9.67
CA ILE A 281 -18.55 0.76 -8.61
C ILE A 281 -17.09 1.15 -8.69
N ILE A 282 -16.52 1.63 -7.58
CA ILE A 282 -15.13 2.05 -7.47
C ILE A 282 -14.43 1.35 -6.30
N ALA A 283 -13.10 1.36 -6.31
CA ALA A 283 -12.25 0.82 -5.25
C ALA A 283 -11.00 1.66 -5.10
N GLU A 284 -10.40 1.65 -3.89
CA GLU A 284 -9.24 2.45 -3.47
C GLU A 284 -8.01 1.57 -3.16
N PRO A 285 -7.48 0.77 -4.12
CA PRO A 285 -6.31 -0.05 -3.85
C PRO A 285 -5.08 0.83 -3.65
N GLY A 286 -4.34 0.59 -2.57
CA GLY A 286 -3.04 1.21 -2.30
C GLY A 286 -1.95 0.14 -2.27
N ARG A 287 -1.81 -0.52 -1.11
CA ARG A 287 -0.80 -1.52 -0.79
C ARG A 287 -0.56 -2.55 -1.90
N VAL A 288 -1.61 -3.20 -2.35
CA VAL A 288 -1.55 -4.29 -3.35
C VAL A 288 -0.93 -3.86 -4.67
N LEU A 289 -0.99 -2.57 -5.01
CA LEU A 289 -0.40 -2.05 -6.26
C LEU A 289 1.10 -1.81 -6.16
N VAL A 290 1.61 -1.46 -4.96
CA VAL A 290 2.98 -0.95 -4.83
C VAL A 290 3.87 -1.77 -3.90
N ALA A 291 3.33 -2.60 -3.01
CA ALA A 291 4.12 -3.34 -2.02
C ALA A 291 5.27 -4.11 -2.68
N ASP A 292 4.97 -4.94 -3.67
CA ASP A 292 5.95 -5.77 -4.38
C ASP A 292 6.76 -5.01 -5.44
N ALA A 293 6.44 -3.74 -5.67
CA ALA A 293 7.13 -2.95 -6.70
C ALA A 293 8.44 -2.34 -6.20
N MET A 294 8.78 -2.49 -4.92
CA MET A 294 9.99 -1.87 -4.38
C MET A 294 10.72 -2.82 -3.42
N SER A 295 12.03 -2.84 -3.53
CA SER A 295 12.93 -3.58 -2.64
C SER A 295 13.93 -2.62 -1.99
N LEU A 296 14.24 -2.84 -0.71
CA LEU A 296 15.27 -2.08 0.01
C LEU A 296 16.59 -2.83 -0.02
N VAL A 297 17.66 -2.11 -0.33
CA VAL A 297 19.03 -2.60 -0.19
C VAL A 297 19.71 -1.83 0.93
N THR A 298 20.21 -2.55 1.92
CA THR A 298 20.97 -2.00 3.06
C THR A 298 22.34 -2.64 3.16
N SER A 299 23.24 -2.04 3.90
CA SER A 299 24.59 -2.52 4.18
C SER A 299 24.78 -2.75 5.68
N VAL A 300 25.49 -3.80 6.05
CA VAL A 300 25.92 -4.02 7.43
C VAL A 300 26.94 -2.97 7.81
N VAL A 301 26.64 -2.17 8.84
CA VAL A 301 27.54 -1.11 9.35
C VAL A 301 28.19 -1.45 10.68
N GLY A 302 27.69 -2.48 11.37
CA GLY A 302 28.22 -2.91 12.65
C GLY A 302 27.80 -4.33 13.02
N ILE A 303 28.60 -4.98 13.83
CA ILE A 303 28.40 -6.35 14.30
C ILE A 303 28.70 -6.42 15.80
N ALA A 304 27.86 -7.09 16.55
CA ALA A 304 28.11 -7.34 17.98
C ALA A 304 27.62 -8.71 18.41
N GLU A 305 28.31 -9.29 19.39
CA GLU A 305 27.77 -10.38 20.19
C GLU A 305 27.16 -9.78 21.46
N ARG A 306 25.92 -10.15 21.74
CA ARG A 306 25.21 -9.72 22.94
C ARG A 306 24.71 -10.94 23.71
N GLY A 307 24.13 -10.73 24.89
CA GLY A 307 23.64 -11.82 25.72
C GLY A 307 22.54 -12.67 25.07
N ASP A 308 21.81 -12.10 24.08
CA ASP A 308 20.78 -12.72 23.28
C ASP A 308 21.27 -13.20 21.88
N GLY A 309 22.58 -13.15 21.61
CA GLY A 309 23.18 -13.66 20.38
C GLY A 309 23.81 -12.63 19.47
N ARG A 310 23.94 -12.99 18.19
CA ARG A 310 24.55 -12.16 17.14
C ARG A 310 23.63 -11.02 16.74
N TRP A 311 24.20 -9.80 16.65
CA TRP A 311 23.55 -8.60 16.15
C TRP A 311 24.26 -8.07 14.90
N TYR A 312 23.48 -7.78 13.87
CA TYR A 312 23.91 -7.00 12.71
C TYR A 312 23.18 -5.66 12.73
N TYR A 313 23.95 -4.57 12.65
CA TYR A 313 23.40 -3.22 12.51
C TYR A 313 23.52 -2.80 11.05
N VAL A 314 22.41 -2.28 10.50
CA VAL A 314 22.35 -1.82 9.11
C VAL A 314 22.12 -0.32 9.03
N ASP A 315 22.29 0.25 7.84
CA ASP A 315 22.26 1.69 7.59
C ASP A 315 20.84 2.27 7.41
N ASP A 316 19.78 1.46 7.47
CA ASP A 316 18.37 1.87 7.55
C ASP A 316 17.67 1.16 8.72
N GLY A 317 16.50 1.66 9.15
CA GLY A 317 15.83 1.12 10.34
C GLY A 317 14.35 1.49 10.43
N LEU A 318 13.79 1.31 11.62
CA LEU A 318 12.37 1.56 11.91
C LEU A 318 11.95 3.01 11.73
N TYR A 319 12.87 3.96 11.86
CA TYR A 319 12.63 5.38 11.62
C TYR A 319 12.79 5.78 10.15
N GLY A 320 13.34 4.88 9.33
CA GLY A 320 13.51 5.00 7.90
C GLY A 320 12.55 4.09 7.13
N SER A 321 13.09 3.32 6.16
CA SER A 321 12.29 2.51 5.25
C SER A 321 11.61 1.30 5.91
N TYR A 322 12.05 0.87 7.08
CA TYR A 322 11.38 -0.17 7.86
C TYR A 322 10.27 0.36 8.79
N SER A 323 9.82 1.60 8.60
CA SER A 323 8.76 2.21 9.40
C SER A 323 7.42 1.43 9.36
N ASN A 324 7.16 0.66 8.30
CA ASN A 324 6.00 -0.22 8.16
C ASN A 324 5.98 -1.38 9.18
N VAL A 325 7.13 -1.75 9.75
CA VAL A 325 7.19 -2.72 10.87
C VAL A 325 6.43 -2.17 12.09
N LEU A 326 6.61 -0.87 12.40
CA LEU A 326 5.92 -0.23 13.53
C LEU A 326 4.49 0.18 13.20
N THR A 327 4.26 0.73 12.01
CA THR A 327 2.98 1.37 11.66
C THR A 327 1.95 0.39 11.12
N GLU A 328 2.41 -0.73 10.53
CA GLU A 328 1.57 -1.68 9.80
C GLU A 328 1.73 -3.12 10.28
N ASP A 329 2.54 -3.36 11.33
CA ASP A 329 2.86 -4.70 11.87
C ASP A 329 3.33 -5.68 10.77
N VAL A 330 4.23 -5.19 9.90
CA VAL A 330 4.81 -5.96 8.80
C VAL A 330 6.10 -6.64 9.27
N HIS A 331 6.31 -7.89 8.89
CA HIS A 331 7.55 -8.62 9.10
C HIS A 331 8.29 -8.75 7.76
N PRO A 332 9.32 -7.93 7.50
CA PRO A 332 10.01 -7.97 6.22
C PRO A 332 10.90 -9.20 6.12
N LEU A 333 10.88 -9.86 4.96
CA LEU A 333 11.92 -10.83 4.61
C LEU A 333 13.25 -10.10 4.41
N VAL A 334 14.35 -10.73 4.83
CA VAL A 334 15.70 -10.19 4.66
C VAL A 334 16.61 -11.28 4.12
N PHE A 335 17.26 -11.02 3.00
CA PHE A 335 18.19 -11.92 2.35
C PHE A 335 19.58 -11.29 2.29
N ALA A 336 20.62 -12.08 2.61
CA ALA A 336 21.99 -11.66 2.30
C ALA A 336 22.25 -11.77 0.79
N GLU A 337 22.86 -10.74 0.17
CA GLU A 337 23.14 -10.73 -1.27
C GLU A 337 23.91 -11.97 -1.71
N ARG A 338 24.91 -12.38 -0.94
CA ARG A 338 25.74 -13.54 -1.27
C ARG A 338 24.95 -14.84 -1.37
N ASP A 339 23.85 -14.99 -0.60
CA ASP A 339 23.00 -16.18 -0.64
C ASP A 339 22.07 -16.19 -1.86
N LEU A 340 21.91 -15.05 -2.52
CA LEU A 340 21.09 -14.94 -3.73
C LEU A 340 21.80 -15.48 -4.97
N HIS A 341 23.14 -15.54 -4.94
CA HIS A 341 23.96 -16.00 -6.05
C HIS A 341 24.35 -17.49 -5.95
N ALA A 342 24.19 -18.09 -4.78
CA ALA A 342 24.50 -19.50 -4.56
C ALA A 342 23.30 -20.36 -5.01
N GLY A 343 23.47 -21.20 -6.01
CA GLY A 343 22.42 -22.05 -6.58
C GLY A 343 21.87 -23.17 -5.66
N ALA A 344 22.37 -23.30 -4.44
CA ALA A 344 21.86 -24.19 -3.41
C ALA A 344 22.02 -23.52 -2.04
N ARG A 345 20.99 -23.62 -1.23
CA ARG A 345 20.96 -23.10 0.15
C ARG A 345 21.86 -23.98 1.03
N ASP A 346 23.15 -23.72 1.03
CA ASP A 346 24.03 -24.25 2.09
C ASP A 346 23.85 -23.35 3.32
N THR A 347 23.03 -23.82 4.28
CA THR A 347 22.77 -23.12 5.53
C THR A 347 23.68 -23.56 6.67
N ALA A 348 24.73 -24.36 6.38
CA ALA A 348 25.62 -24.87 7.41
C ALA A 348 26.33 -23.76 8.20
N ASP A 349 26.56 -22.61 7.56
CA ASP A 349 27.18 -21.43 8.17
C ASP A 349 26.16 -20.36 8.63
N HIS A 350 24.84 -20.63 8.57
CA HIS A 350 23.82 -19.67 8.98
C HIS A 350 23.60 -19.72 10.50
N ARG A 351 23.35 -18.54 11.07
CA ARG A 351 23.05 -18.36 12.50
C ARG A 351 21.84 -17.46 12.69
N TRP A 352 21.10 -17.69 13.75
CA TRP A 352 20.06 -16.78 14.20
C TRP A 352 20.69 -15.46 14.67
N ALA A 353 20.19 -14.36 14.15
CA ALA A 353 20.67 -13.02 14.43
C ALA A 353 19.53 -12.03 14.65
N THR A 354 19.82 -10.95 15.36
CA THR A 354 18.97 -9.78 15.45
C THR A 354 19.46 -8.71 14.48
N LEU A 355 18.53 -8.11 13.74
CA LEU A 355 18.80 -7.03 12.81
C LEU A 355 18.39 -5.70 13.44
N GLY A 356 19.35 -4.84 13.76
CA GLY A 356 19.16 -3.51 14.34
C GLY A 356 19.33 -2.41 13.31
N GLY A 357 18.55 -1.34 13.46
CA GLY A 357 18.70 -0.13 12.69
C GLY A 357 19.85 0.75 13.19
N PRO A 358 20.08 1.89 12.51
CA PRO A 358 21.25 2.72 12.72
C PRO A 358 21.07 3.83 13.77
N THR A 359 19.88 3.94 14.38
CA THR A 359 19.61 5.03 15.33
C THR A 359 20.06 4.70 16.75
N CYS A 360 20.15 5.71 17.61
CA CYS A 360 20.51 5.51 19.01
C CYS A 360 19.33 5.02 19.88
N ASP A 361 18.14 4.87 19.30
CA ASP A 361 16.98 4.34 20.01
C ASP A 361 17.10 2.82 20.15
N SER A 362 16.97 2.32 21.37
CA SER A 362 17.02 0.88 21.66
C SER A 362 15.85 0.08 21.06
N SER A 363 14.77 0.75 20.66
CA SER A 363 13.63 0.14 19.98
C SER A 363 13.84 -0.02 18.47
N ASP A 364 14.91 0.54 17.91
CA ASP A 364 15.24 0.44 16.48
C ASP A 364 15.77 -0.96 16.12
N VAL A 365 14.89 -1.94 16.26
CA VAL A 365 15.14 -3.37 15.98
C VAL A 365 14.18 -3.81 14.88
N ILE A 366 14.73 -4.05 13.69
CA ILE A 366 13.98 -4.39 12.48
C ILE A 366 13.36 -5.78 12.59
N ALA A 367 14.17 -6.75 12.99
CA ALA A 367 13.73 -8.14 13.13
C ALA A 367 14.61 -8.88 14.15
N ARG A 368 14.01 -9.87 14.81
CA ARG A 368 14.70 -10.85 15.67
C ARG A 368 14.60 -12.22 15.01
N ASP A 369 15.51 -13.10 15.39
CA ASP A 369 15.51 -14.50 14.92
C ASP A 369 15.51 -14.60 13.38
N VAL A 370 16.36 -13.77 12.73
CA VAL A 370 16.61 -13.87 11.28
C VAL A 370 17.76 -14.82 11.05
N LEU A 371 17.54 -15.83 10.21
CA LEU A 371 18.58 -16.80 9.85
C LEU A 371 19.47 -16.24 8.74
N LEU A 372 20.68 -15.80 9.09
CA LEU A 372 21.64 -15.15 8.18
C LEU A 372 22.98 -15.86 8.18
N PRO A 373 23.72 -15.81 7.08
CA PRO A 373 25.09 -16.28 7.03
C PRO A 373 25.99 -15.41 7.91
N ASP A 374 27.26 -15.84 8.13
CA ASP A 374 28.22 -15.01 8.85
C ASP A 374 28.62 -13.79 8.00
N LEU A 375 28.03 -12.64 8.32
CA LEU A 375 28.18 -11.37 7.57
C LEU A 375 29.37 -10.55 8.08
N ARG A 376 29.89 -9.70 7.19
CA ARG A 376 30.93 -8.71 7.46
C ARG A 376 30.37 -7.29 7.28
N VAL A 377 31.02 -6.33 7.88
CA VAL A 377 30.74 -4.90 7.60
C VAL A 377 30.95 -4.63 6.11
N GLY A 378 29.95 -4.02 5.48
CA GLY A 378 29.90 -3.78 4.04
C GLY A 378 29.10 -4.81 3.24
N ASP A 379 28.75 -5.98 3.83
CA ASP A 379 27.87 -6.95 3.15
C ASP A 379 26.47 -6.38 2.96
N LEU A 380 25.87 -6.67 1.80
CA LEU A 380 24.54 -6.17 1.45
C LEU A 380 23.44 -7.14 1.88
N LEU A 381 22.36 -6.53 2.36
CA LEU A 381 21.09 -7.19 2.66
C LEU A 381 19.99 -6.61 1.75
N VAL A 382 19.04 -7.46 1.38
CA VAL A 382 17.91 -7.09 0.53
C VAL A 382 16.60 -7.48 1.20
N SER A 383 15.70 -6.52 1.30
CA SER A 383 14.32 -6.74 1.76
C SER A 383 13.36 -6.46 0.60
N PRO A 384 12.67 -7.48 0.05
CA PRO A 384 11.61 -7.28 -0.93
C PRO A 384 10.34 -6.69 -0.28
N THR A 385 9.35 -6.35 -1.10
CA THR A 385 8.01 -5.91 -0.67
C THR A 385 8.04 -4.65 0.20
N MET A 386 8.91 -3.70 -0.15
CA MET A 386 9.15 -2.45 0.58
C MET A 386 8.47 -1.23 -0.09
N GLY A 387 7.42 -1.45 -0.92
CA GLY A 387 6.79 -0.36 -1.68
C GLY A 387 5.66 0.36 -0.96
N ALA A 388 5.03 -0.25 0.04
CA ALA A 388 3.85 0.34 0.67
C ALA A 388 4.14 0.82 2.10
N TYR A 389 3.78 2.09 2.40
CA TYR A 389 3.88 2.68 3.74
C TYR A 389 5.27 2.61 4.36
N THR A 390 6.30 2.80 3.54
CA THR A 390 7.71 2.85 3.92
C THR A 390 8.21 4.30 3.89
N THR A 391 8.48 4.85 2.71
CA THR A 391 8.99 6.21 2.56
C THR A 391 8.04 7.29 3.08
N VAL A 392 6.72 7.06 2.95
CA VAL A 392 5.68 8.03 3.36
C VAL A 392 5.49 8.12 4.88
N THR A 393 5.97 7.14 5.63
CA THR A 393 5.94 7.10 7.10
C THR A 393 7.32 7.25 7.74
N ALA A 394 8.38 7.29 6.93
CA ALA A 394 9.74 7.52 7.37
C ALA A 394 9.94 8.92 7.97
N THR A 395 10.87 9.02 8.90
CA THR A 395 11.23 10.27 9.60
C THR A 395 12.71 10.61 9.40
N ARG A 396 13.10 11.80 9.84
CA ARG A 396 14.52 12.22 9.91
C ARG A 396 15.06 12.12 11.34
N PHE A 397 14.64 11.12 12.09
CA PHE A 397 15.14 10.92 13.45
C PHE A 397 16.67 10.77 13.45
N ASN A 398 17.34 11.31 14.47
CA ASN A 398 18.79 11.47 14.55
C ASN A 398 19.43 12.28 13.40
N GLY A 399 18.65 13.10 12.67
CA GLY A 399 19.15 13.86 11.52
C GLY A 399 19.50 13.01 10.29
N ARG A 400 19.08 11.74 10.25
CA ARG A 400 19.34 10.84 9.12
C ARG A 400 18.52 11.28 7.90
N PRO A 401 19.10 11.26 6.69
CA PRO A 401 18.35 11.54 5.47
C PRO A 401 17.31 10.45 5.22
N LEU A 402 16.25 10.78 4.49
CA LEU A 402 15.35 9.76 3.95
C LEU A 402 16.10 8.93 2.90
N THR A 403 15.81 7.64 2.87
CA THR A 403 16.40 6.70 1.92
C THR A 403 16.00 7.08 0.49
N PRO A 404 16.95 7.24 -0.44
CA PRO A 404 16.65 7.57 -1.81
C PRO A 404 15.89 6.43 -2.50
N VAL A 405 14.96 6.80 -3.40
CA VAL A 405 14.22 5.86 -4.25
C VAL A 405 14.77 5.96 -5.66
N ALA A 406 15.35 4.88 -6.16
CA ALA A 406 15.82 4.76 -7.53
C ALA A 406 14.77 4.01 -8.38
N ALA A 407 14.09 4.72 -9.28
CA ALA A 407 13.19 4.09 -10.23
C ALA A 407 14.00 3.37 -11.32
N LEU A 408 13.76 2.08 -11.47
CA LEU A 408 14.43 1.23 -12.45
C LEU A 408 13.61 1.23 -13.74
N ASP A 409 14.11 1.92 -14.77
CA ASP A 409 13.48 1.92 -16.09
C ASP A 409 14.12 0.82 -16.95
N PRO A 410 13.33 -0.16 -17.47
CA PRO A 410 13.86 -1.21 -18.32
C PRO A 410 14.42 -0.68 -19.67
N VAL A 411 13.99 0.51 -20.12
CA VAL A 411 14.46 1.12 -21.37
C VAL A 411 15.79 1.86 -21.19
N ALA A 412 16.04 2.44 -20.02
CA ALA A 412 17.28 3.18 -19.73
C ALA A 412 18.53 2.30 -19.61
N ALA A 413 18.38 0.99 -19.43
CA ALA A 413 19.49 0.04 -19.35
C ALA A 413 20.28 -0.09 -20.67
N THR A 414 19.81 0.50 -21.75
CA THR A 414 20.44 0.41 -23.09
C THR A 414 21.01 1.73 -23.62
N THR A 415 20.91 2.84 -22.86
CA THR A 415 21.42 4.14 -23.33
C THR A 415 22.06 4.94 -22.18
N ASP A 416 23.12 5.72 -22.48
CA ASP A 416 23.82 6.66 -21.58
C ASP A 416 22.89 7.72 -20.93
N ALA A 417 21.59 7.74 -21.27
CA ALA A 417 20.58 8.61 -20.71
C ALA A 417 20.25 8.30 -19.23
N ALA A 418 20.49 7.08 -18.73
CA ALA A 418 20.29 6.72 -17.32
C ALA A 418 21.16 7.56 -16.37
N VAL A 419 22.34 8.01 -16.84
CA VAL A 419 23.26 8.88 -16.08
C VAL A 419 22.75 10.32 -16.00
N GLN A 420 21.98 10.78 -17.00
CA GLN A 420 21.50 12.18 -17.04
C GLN A 420 20.27 12.42 -16.16
N TYR A 421 19.36 11.44 -15.98
CA TYR A 421 18.18 11.60 -15.10
C TYR A 421 18.57 11.62 -13.61
N ALA A 422 19.52 10.78 -13.22
CA ALA A 422 20.02 10.76 -11.83
C ALA A 422 20.78 12.05 -11.43
N VAL A 423 21.36 12.76 -12.39
CA VAL A 423 22.04 14.05 -12.16
C VAL A 423 21.02 15.18 -11.96
N GLN A 424 19.84 15.09 -12.53
CA GLN A 424 18.80 16.13 -12.44
C GLN A 424 18.13 16.14 -11.06
N ASP A 425 17.81 14.98 -10.49
CA ASP A 425 17.28 14.84 -9.12
C ASP A 425 18.29 15.30 -8.07
N ALA A 426 19.58 15.00 -8.24
CA ALA A 426 20.63 15.47 -7.35
C ALA A 426 20.89 16.98 -7.42
N ALA A 427 20.54 17.64 -8.52
CA ALA A 427 20.69 19.08 -8.71
C ALA A 427 19.56 19.88 -8.07
N ASP A 428 18.34 19.34 -8.03
CA ASP A 428 17.18 20.00 -7.41
C ASP A 428 17.25 19.98 -5.88
N VAL A 429 17.85 18.95 -5.29
CA VAL A 429 18.07 18.88 -3.83
C VAL A 429 19.06 19.95 -3.32
N ARG A 430 19.93 20.48 -4.19
CA ARG A 430 20.94 21.51 -3.82
C ARG A 430 20.44 22.95 -3.93
N ARG A 431 19.20 23.21 -4.34
CA ARG A 431 18.66 24.55 -4.57
C ARG A 431 17.69 25.07 -3.51
N VAL A 432 17.64 24.47 -2.32
CA VAL A 432 16.91 25.08 -1.19
C VAL A 432 17.87 26.07 -0.50
N PRO A 433 17.62 27.37 -0.55
CA PRO A 433 18.43 28.34 0.21
C PRO A 433 18.21 28.13 1.70
N ILE A 434 19.27 27.99 2.45
CA ILE A 434 19.24 28.07 3.91
C ILE A 434 18.97 29.57 4.24
N VAL A 435 17.79 29.82 4.77
CA VAL A 435 17.46 31.10 5.47
C VAL A 435 17.35 30.81 6.94
#